data_9b50d47b1c6852fe1e42101c0dd02e9d
#
_entry.id   9b50d47b1c6852fe1e42101c0dd02e9d
#
_cell.length_a   1.000
_cell.length_b   1.000
_cell.length_c   1.000
_cell.angle_alpha   90.00
_cell.angle_beta   90.00
_cell.angle_gamma   90.00
#
_symmetry.space_group_name_H-M   'P 1'
#
loop_
_entity.id
_entity.type
_entity.pdbx_description
1 polymer ?
#
loop_
_entity_poly.entity_id
_entity_poly.type
_entity_poly.pdbx_seq_one_letter_code
_entity_poly.pdbx_strand_id
1 'polypeptide(L)'
;SVPPRVCRCPPGRPTTRQASAAGHGPYVSTYEILSSNTWIAVTFFLLLQWRIRMFVHLGALVMPLAFVMMGFALMGSAELKALSPTLQSAWLLVHIVFAKLTVSGMLVAVALSIAQLLKDSRAPESGFLTKLPSVDVLDDYAYRLVAFSFITLTVMIITGSIWANNSWGHYWSWDPTETWSLVVWLVYGLYLHGRITFKWSKAISTWYIILSFLFSIVAFFIIPYFVKSQHSQYMVG
;
A
#
# COMPACT_ATOMS: atom_id res chain seq x y z
N SER A 1 23.65 -40.14 15.45
CA SER A 1 23.28 -38.90 14.73
C SER A 1 21.95 -38.41 15.29
N VAL A 2 22.01 -37.31 16.03
CA VAL A 2 20.84 -36.64 16.61
C VAL A 2 20.23 -35.71 15.55
N PRO A 3 18.92 -35.79 15.25
CA PRO A 3 18.30 -34.89 14.29
C PRO A 3 18.26 -33.44 14.84
N PRO A 4 18.38 -32.42 13.97
CA PRO A 4 18.34 -31.03 14.41
C PRO A 4 16.98 -30.70 15.02
N ARG A 5 16.99 -30.11 16.20
CA ARG A 5 15.76 -29.62 16.87
C ARG A 5 15.16 -28.46 16.06
N VAL A 6 14.04 -28.71 15.43
CA VAL A 6 13.20 -27.65 14.84
C VAL A 6 12.61 -26.83 15.99
N CYS A 7 13.10 -25.61 16.18
CA CYS A 7 12.54 -24.66 17.13
C CYS A 7 11.14 -24.25 16.64
N ARG A 8 10.09 -24.84 17.20
CA ARG A 8 8.71 -24.33 17.03
C ARG A 8 8.59 -23.04 17.84
N CYS A 9 8.59 -21.91 17.15
CA CYS A 9 8.25 -20.64 17.78
C CYS A 9 6.73 -20.57 18.07
N PRO A 10 6.30 -20.09 19.25
CA PRO A 10 4.88 -19.93 19.56
C PRO A 10 4.29 -18.80 18.71
N PRO A 11 3.01 -18.91 18.30
CA PRO A 11 2.29 -17.87 17.57
C PRO A 11 2.13 -16.61 18.44
N GLY A 12 2.31 -15.44 17.87
CA GLY A 12 1.96 -14.16 18.50
C GLY A 12 3.09 -13.24 18.95
N ARG A 13 4.32 -13.35 18.41
CA ARG A 13 5.40 -12.38 18.72
C ARG A 13 5.38 -11.16 17.77
N PRO A 14 5.64 -9.94 18.29
CA PRO A 14 5.62 -8.72 17.47
C PRO A 14 6.66 -8.71 16.35
N THR A 15 6.33 -8.08 15.22
CA THR A 15 7.09 -7.99 13.95
C THR A 15 8.56 -7.63 14.10
N THR A 16 8.92 -6.78 15.08
CA THR A 16 10.31 -6.38 15.36
C THR A 16 11.18 -7.52 15.89
N ARG A 17 10.61 -8.44 16.70
CA ARG A 17 11.32 -9.63 17.18
C ARG A 17 11.44 -10.71 16.09
N GLN A 18 10.51 -10.78 15.18
CA GLN A 18 10.59 -11.70 14.02
C GLN A 18 11.68 -11.25 13.04
N ALA A 19 11.78 -9.96 12.73
CA ALA A 19 12.83 -9.43 11.87
C ALA A 19 14.24 -9.68 12.43
N SER A 20 14.45 -9.53 13.75
CA SER A 20 15.73 -9.83 14.38
C SER A 20 16.06 -11.33 14.44
N ALA A 21 15.05 -12.21 14.47
CA ALA A 21 15.24 -13.67 14.46
C ALA A 21 15.44 -14.22 13.05
N ALA A 22 14.86 -13.56 12.03
CA ALA A 22 14.97 -13.95 10.62
C ALA A 22 16.23 -13.42 9.92
N GLY A 23 16.87 -12.38 10.48
CA GLY A 23 18.02 -11.71 9.87
C GLY A 23 17.68 -10.85 8.63
N HIS A 24 16.41 -10.58 8.37
CA HIS A 24 15.93 -9.76 7.27
C HIS A 24 14.76 -8.86 7.67
N GLY A 25 14.46 -7.86 6.85
CA GLY A 25 13.30 -6.96 7.03
C GLY A 25 11.96 -7.67 6.76
N PRO A 26 10.81 -7.04 7.14
CA PRO A 26 9.48 -7.62 7.03
C PRO A 26 8.90 -7.48 5.60
N TYR A 27 9.37 -8.32 4.66
CA TYR A 27 8.97 -8.26 3.25
C TYR A 27 8.95 -9.61 2.52
N VAL A 28 9.06 -10.73 3.24
CA VAL A 28 9.15 -12.06 2.62
C VAL A 28 7.80 -12.78 2.63
N SER A 29 7.07 -12.76 3.74
CA SER A 29 5.75 -13.39 3.84
C SER A 29 4.60 -12.39 3.62
N THR A 30 3.43 -12.89 3.20
CA THR A 30 2.21 -12.06 3.07
C THR A 30 1.87 -11.35 4.38
N TYR A 31 2.04 -12.04 5.52
CA TYR A 31 1.87 -11.45 6.84
C TYR A 31 2.83 -10.27 7.06
N GLU A 32 4.11 -10.44 6.76
CA GLU A 32 5.12 -9.37 6.93
C GLU A 32 4.85 -8.18 6.01
N ILE A 33 4.48 -8.44 4.75
CA ILE A 33 4.17 -7.38 3.78
C ILE A 33 2.99 -6.55 4.23
N LEU A 34 1.85 -7.17 4.58
CA LEU A 34 0.63 -6.46 4.95
C LEU A 34 0.74 -5.79 6.33
N SER A 35 1.35 -6.46 7.32
CA SER A 35 1.55 -5.87 8.65
C SER A 35 2.47 -4.66 8.61
N SER A 36 3.57 -4.73 7.86
CA SER A 36 4.48 -3.60 7.67
C SER A 36 3.87 -2.49 6.80
N ASN A 37 3.04 -2.81 5.80
CA ASN A 37 2.26 -1.80 5.07
C ASN A 37 1.32 -1.05 6.01
N THR A 38 0.61 -1.77 6.89
CA THR A 38 -0.27 -1.16 7.90
C THR A 38 0.50 -0.23 8.81
N TRP A 39 1.64 -0.68 9.33
CA TRP A 39 2.49 0.12 10.22
C TRP A 39 2.99 1.39 9.53
N ILE A 40 3.47 1.29 8.30
CA ILE A 40 3.95 2.45 7.54
C ILE A 40 2.78 3.38 7.17
N ALA A 41 1.62 2.87 6.80
CA ALA A 41 0.46 3.69 6.49
C ALA A 41 -0.02 4.49 7.71
N VAL A 42 -0.08 3.87 8.89
CA VAL A 42 -0.42 4.55 10.14
C VAL A 42 0.64 5.60 10.49
N THR A 43 1.93 5.26 10.39
CA THR A 43 3.02 6.21 10.64
C THR A 43 2.96 7.39 9.67
N PHE A 44 2.75 7.14 8.39
CA PHE A 44 2.58 8.18 7.36
C PHE A 44 1.40 9.10 7.68
N PHE A 45 0.25 8.54 8.08
CA PHE A 45 -0.90 9.31 8.51
C PHE A 45 -0.61 10.15 9.76
N LEU A 46 0.06 9.59 10.78
CA LEU A 46 0.41 10.31 12.00
C LEU A 46 1.37 11.48 11.71
N LEU A 47 2.32 11.31 10.79
CA LEU A 47 3.20 12.38 10.33
C LEU A 47 2.42 13.48 9.60
N LEU A 48 1.46 13.12 8.73
CA LEU A 48 0.57 14.07 8.09
C LEU A 48 -0.29 14.82 9.11
N GLN A 49 -0.87 14.12 10.08
CA GLN A 49 -1.67 14.70 11.15
C GLN A 49 -0.83 15.64 12.04
N TRP A 50 0.41 15.28 12.36
CA TRP A 50 1.32 16.14 13.09
C TRP A 50 1.60 17.44 12.34
N ARG A 51 1.79 17.35 11.03
CA ARG A 51 2.04 18.51 10.18
C ARG A 51 0.77 19.31 9.88
N ILE A 52 -0.38 18.64 9.75
CA ILE A 52 -1.67 19.21 9.34
C ILE A 52 -2.72 18.85 10.40
N ARG A 53 -2.76 19.66 11.46
CA ARG A 53 -3.61 19.39 12.64
C ARG A 53 -5.10 19.21 12.36
N MET A 54 -5.60 19.78 11.24
CA MET A 54 -7.00 19.61 10.83
C MET A 54 -7.36 18.15 10.48
N PHE A 55 -6.35 17.28 10.26
CA PHE A 55 -6.56 15.86 9.93
C PHE A 55 -6.75 14.96 11.16
N VAL A 56 -6.71 15.52 12.36
CA VAL A 56 -6.92 14.74 13.61
C VAL A 56 -8.18 13.87 13.54
N HIS A 57 -9.28 14.44 13.04
CA HIS A 57 -10.56 13.72 12.98
C HIS A 57 -10.61 12.68 11.84
N LEU A 58 -9.74 12.76 10.83
CA LEU A 58 -9.66 11.74 9.77
C LEU A 58 -9.14 10.40 10.28
N GLY A 59 -8.51 10.37 11.46
CA GLY A 59 -8.11 9.13 12.12
C GLY A 59 -9.28 8.14 12.30
N ALA A 60 -10.50 8.64 12.49
CA ALA A 60 -11.70 7.80 12.57
C ALA A 60 -12.01 7.02 11.28
N LEU A 61 -11.48 7.44 10.14
CA LEU A 61 -11.62 6.75 8.84
C LEU A 61 -10.35 5.97 8.47
N VAL A 62 -9.16 6.53 8.75
CA VAL A 62 -7.89 5.89 8.42
C VAL A 62 -7.66 4.65 9.28
N MET A 63 -7.94 4.72 10.59
CA MET A 63 -7.68 3.59 11.50
C MET A 63 -8.52 2.33 11.19
N PRO A 64 -9.82 2.41 10.89
CA PRO A 64 -10.57 1.23 10.44
C PRO A 64 -10.03 0.63 9.14
N LEU A 65 -9.63 1.45 8.15
CA LEU A 65 -9.02 0.94 6.92
C LEU A 65 -7.69 0.22 7.20
N ALA A 66 -6.85 0.80 8.05
CA ALA A 66 -5.60 0.18 8.50
C ALA A 66 -5.87 -1.12 9.30
N PHE A 67 -6.92 -1.14 10.14
CA PHE A 67 -7.33 -2.33 10.89
C PHE A 67 -7.79 -3.46 9.96
N VAL A 68 -8.57 -3.16 8.93
CA VAL A 68 -8.98 -4.14 7.90
C VAL A 68 -7.74 -4.70 7.20
N MET A 69 -6.78 -3.86 6.80
CA MET A 69 -5.53 -4.31 6.18
C MET A 69 -4.72 -5.21 7.11
N MET A 70 -4.66 -4.90 8.42
CA MET A 70 -4.03 -5.77 9.42
C MET A 70 -4.79 -7.09 9.60
N GLY A 71 -6.13 -7.07 9.53
CA GLY A 71 -6.95 -8.28 9.56
C GLY A 71 -6.61 -9.24 8.43
N PHE A 72 -6.43 -8.72 7.22
CA PHE A 72 -5.94 -9.53 6.10
C PHE A 72 -4.52 -10.06 6.31
N ALA A 73 -3.64 -9.30 6.97
CA ALA A 73 -2.31 -9.78 7.31
C ALA A 73 -2.35 -11.04 8.19
N LEU A 74 -3.28 -11.08 9.15
CA LEU A 74 -3.44 -12.23 10.07
C LEU A 74 -3.93 -13.50 9.39
N MET A 75 -4.47 -13.43 8.18
CA MET A 75 -4.83 -14.60 7.36
C MET A 75 -3.61 -15.21 6.66
N GLY A 76 -2.50 -14.47 6.55
CA GLY A 76 -1.24 -14.96 5.98
C GLY A 76 -0.46 -15.82 6.96
N SER A 77 0.42 -16.70 6.42
CA SER A 77 1.35 -17.48 7.24
C SER A 77 2.39 -16.56 7.91
N ALA A 78 2.52 -16.69 9.23
CA ALA A 78 3.54 -16.00 10.03
C ALA A 78 4.85 -16.81 10.15
N GLU A 79 5.02 -17.86 9.35
CA GLU A 79 6.25 -18.68 9.37
C GLU A 79 7.44 -17.89 8.88
N LEU A 80 8.56 -18.04 9.59
CA LEU A 80 9.83 -17.46 9.21
C LEU A 80 10.39 -18.22 8.01
N LYS A 81 10.49 -17.56 6.86
CA LYS A 81 11.13 -18.11 5.66
C LYS A 81 12.57 -17.63 5.57
N ALA A 82 13.45 -18.52 5.13
CA ALA A 82 14.82 -18.14 4.82
C ALA A 82 14.85 -17.17 3.64
N LEU A 83 15.66 -16.12 3.75
CA LEU A 83 15.81 -15.13 2.69
C LEU A 83 16.54 -15.75 1.48
N SER A 84 15.84 -15.77 0.33
CA SER A 84 16.47 -16.16 -0.93
C SER A 84 17.62 -15.19 -1.29
N PRO A 85 18.74 -15.66 -1.87
CA PRO A 85 19.82 -14.78 -2.33
C PRO A 85 19.36 -13.64 -3.26
N THR A 86 18.35 -13.89 -4.09
CA THR A 86 17.77 -12.88 -5.00
C THR A 86 17.08 -11.72 -4.27
N LEU A 87 16.64 -11.96 -3.04
CA LEU A 87 16.00 -10.93 -2.19
C LEU A 87 17.02 -10.09 -1.39
N GLN A 88 18.31 -10.42 -1.44
CA GLN A 88 19.40 -9.69 -0.78
C GLN A 88 19.93 -8.57 -1.68
N SER A 89 19.08 -7.61 -2.04
CA SER A 89 19.42 -6.52 -2.94
C SER A 89 19.00 -5.15 -2.36
N ALA A 90 19.89 -4.17 -2.42
CA ALA A 90 19.56 -2.80 -2.05
C ALA A 90 18.45 -2.21 -2.94
N TRP A 91 18.42 -2.57 -4.22
CA TRP A 91 17.36 -2.12 -5.15
C TRP A 91 15.99 -2.66 -4.77
N LEU A 92 15.92 -3.90 -4.27
CA LEU A 92 14.69 -4.46 -3.74
C LEU A 92 14.20 -3.67 -2.51
N LEU A 93 15.12 -3.30 -1.61
CA LEU A 93 14.75 -2.51 -0.43
C LEU A 93 14.16 -1.15 -0.82
N VAL A 94 14.79 -0.45 -1.77
CA VAL A 94 14.28 0.82 -2.30
C VAL A 94 12.89 0.62 -2.94
N HIS A 95 12.74 -0.39 -3.80
CA HIS A 95 11.47 -0.77 -4.40
C HIS A 95 10.37 -0.98 -3.35
N ILE A 96 10.64 -1.76 -2.31
CA ILE A 96 9.69 -2.06 -1.23
C ILE A 96 9.30 -0.79 -0.46
N VAL A 97 10.24 0.09 -0.15
CA VAL A 97 9.95 1.37 0.54
C VAL A 97 8.99 2.22 -0.29
N PHE A 98 9.24 2.37 -1.58
CA PHE A 98 8.36 3.15 -2.47
C PHE A 98 7.01 2.47 -2.69
N ALA A 99 6.94 1.13 -2.73
CA ALA A 99 5.67 0.40 -2.75
C ALA A 99 4.82 0.71 -1.52
N LYS A 100 5.42 0.68 -0.33
CA LYS A 100 4.74 0.98 0.94
C LYS A 100 4.27 2.43 1.02
N LEU A 101 5.06 3.39 0.54
CA LEU A 101 4.68 4.80 0.45
C LEU A 101 3.50 5.00 -0.51
N THR A 102 3.48 4.31 -1.64
CA THR A 102 2.37 4.33 -2.60
C THR A 102 1.07 3.86 -1.95
N VAL A 103 1.08 2.70 -1.29
CA VAL A 103 -0.09 2.16 -0.58
C VAL A 103 -0.55 3.11 0.53
N SER A 104 0.38 3.68 1.30
CA SER A 104 0.08 4.60 2.39
C SER A 104 -0.59 5.88 1.88
N GLY A 105 -0.06 6.48 0.81
CA GLY A 105 -0.63 7.68 0.19
C GLY A 105 -2.04 7.42 -0.33
N MET A 106 -2.27 6.30 -1.02
CA MET A 106 -3.58 5.94 -1.54
C MET A 106 -4.58 5.61 -0.43
N LEU A 107 -4.18 4.92 0.64
CA LEU A 107 -5.06 4.63 1.77
C LEU A 107 -5.58 5.92 2.42
N VAL A 108 -4.70 6.92 2.62
CA VAL A 108 -5.12 8.22 3.16
C VAL A 108 -5.97 8.98 2.15
N ALA A 109 -5.65 8.93 0.84
CA ALA A 109 -6.47 9.56 -0.21
C ALA A 109 -7.90 8.99 -0.23
N VAL A 110 -8.05 7.67 -0.06
CA VAL A 110 -9.38 7.01 0.06
C VAL A 110 -10.11 7.47 1.31
N ALA A 111 -9.44 7.57 2.45
CA ALA A 111 -10.06 8.07 3.68
C ALA A 111 -10.57 9.52 3.52
N LEU A 112 -9.81 10.39 2.83
CA LEU A 112 -10.24 11.74 2.47
C LEU A 112 -11.45 11.71 1.52
N SER A 113 -11.45 10.83 0.53
CA SER A 113 -12.54 10.64 -0.43
C SER A 113 -13.82 10.16 0.27
N ILE A 114 -13.71 9.21 1.20
CA ILE A 114 -14.85 8.77 2.03
C ILE A 114 -15.36 9.91 2.91
N ALA A 115 -14.47 10.67 3.56
CA ALA A 115 -14.85 11.85 4.35
C ALA A 115 -15.62 12.87 3.51
N GLN A 116 -15.20 13.08 2.27
CA GLN A 116 -15.86 13.96 1.30
C GLN A 116 -17.27 13.47 0.97
N LEU A 117 -17.45 12.19 0.65
CA LEU A 117 -18.78 11.60 0.37
C LEU A 117 -19.71 11.70 1.57
N LEU A 118 -19.22 11.42 2.77
CA LEU A 118 -20.03 11.52 4.00
C LEU A 118 -20.45 12.95 4.28
N LYS A 119 -19.62 13.93 3.95
CA LYS A 119 -19.92 15.34 4.16
C LYS A 119 -20.84 15.93 3.10
N ASP A 120 -20.75 15.45 1.86
CA ASP A 120 -21.60 15.88 0.73
C ASP A 120 -23.02 15.29 0.86
N SER A 121 -23.14 14.05 1.37
CA SER A 121 -24.43 13.32 1.50
C SER A 121 -25.28 13.75 2.68
N ARG A 122 -24.74 14.47 3.66
CA ARG A 122 -25.45 14.87 4.89
C ARG A 122 -25.22 16.33 5.19
N ALA A 123 -26.30 17.10 5.40
CA ALA A 123 -26.19 18.43 5.98
C ALA A 123 -25.59 18.32 7.39
N PRO A 124 -24.41 18.88 7.66
CA PRO A 124 -23.72 18.70 8.93
C PRO A 124 -24.30 19.65 9.98
N GLU A 125 -25.44 19.29 10.57
CA GLU A 125 -26.04 20.12 11.63
C GLU A 125 -25.34 19.93 12.97
N SER A 126 -24.70 18.77 13.22
CA SER A 126 -23.95 18.50 14.45
C SER A 126 -23.05 17.25 14.33
N GLY A 127 -22.08 17.12 15.24
CA GLY A 127 -21.34 15.90 15.47
C GLY A 127 -19.99 15.82 14.76
N PHE A 128 -19.56 14.60 14.41
CA PHE A 128 -18.23 14.33 13.85
C PHE A 128 -17.95 15.03 12.52
N LEU A 129 -18.96 15.12 11.63
CA LEU A 129 -18.81 15.68 10.29
C LEU A 129 -18.50 17.20 10.28
N THR A 130 -18.94 17.92 11.31
CA THR A 130 -18.63 19.37 11.45
C THR A 130 -17.15 19.62 11.75
N LYS A 131 -16.47 18.65 12.37
CA LYS A 131 -15.05 18.71 12.72
C LYS A 131 -14.12 18.35 11.56
N LEU A 132 -14.66 17.75 10.49
CA LEU A 132 -13.88 17.45 9.29
C LEU A 132 -13.63 18.75 8.48
N PRO A 133 -12.47 18.82 7.78
CA PRO A 133 -12.17 19.92 6.86
C PRO A 133 -13.28 20.13 5.80
N SER A 134 -13.27 21.28 5.14
CA SER A 134 -14.21 21.53 4.04
C SER A 134 -14.00 20.55 2.88
N VAL A 135 -15.04 20.32 2.08
CA VAL A 135 -15.00 19.43 0.90
C VAL A 135 -13.87 19.84 -0.06
N ASP A 136 -13.64 21.15 -0.23
CA ASP A 136 -12.56 21.67 -1.07
C ASP A 136 -11.18 21.27 -0.58
N VAL A 137 -10.96 21.35 0.73
CA VAL A 137 -9.69 20.96 1.36
C VAL A 137 -9.49 19.43 1.26
N LEU A 138 -10.53 18.64 1.50
CA LEU A 138 -10.46 17.19 1.39
C LEU A 138 -10.11 16.77 -0.04
N ASP A 139 -10.73 17.37 -1.05
CA ASP A 139 -10.49 17.13 -2.48
C ASP A 139 -9.06 17.50 -2.88
N ASP A 140 -8.56 18.68 -2.48
CA ASP A 140 -7.21 19.14 -2.80
C ASP A 140 -6.13 18.21 -2.21
N TYR A 141 -6.28 17.82 -0.96
CA TYR A 141 -5.34 16.89 -0.34
C TYR A 141 -5.45 15.48 -0.91
N ALA A 142 -6.64 15.00 -1.26
CA ALA A 142 -6.79 13.72 -1.94
C ALA A 142 -6.06 13.73 -3.30
N TYR A 143 -6.22 14.80 -4.09
CA TYR A 143 -5.48 14.99 -5.35
C TYR A 143 -3.96 14.96 -5.14
N ARG A 144 -3.44 15.70 -4.15
CA ARG A 144 -1.99 15.73 -3.85
C ARG A 144 -1.47 14.37 -3.42
N LEU A 145 -2.25 13.60 -2.65
CA LEU A 145 -1.86 12.25 -2.23
C LEU A 145 -1.87 11.25 -3.38
N VAL A 146 -2.80 11.36 -4.33
CA VAL A 146 -2.75 10.54 -5.56
C VAL A 146 -1.52 10.91 -6.40
N ALA A 147 -1.20 12.21 -6.55
CA ALA A 147 -0.01 12.65 -7.25
C ALA A 147 1.28 12.14 -6.56
N PHE A 148 1.35 12.19 -5.24
CA PHE A 148 2.43 11.60 -4.45
C PHE A 148 2.53 10.08 -4.70
N SER A 149 1.39 9.37 -4.65
CA SER A 149 1.35 7.92 -4.90
C SER A 149 1.75 7.56 -6.32
N PHE A 150 1.40 8.38 -7.31
CA PHE A 150 1.83 8.20 -8.70
C PHE A 150 3.36 8.32 -8.86
N ILE A 151 3.97 9.33 -8.22
CA ILE A 151 5.42 9.52 -8.22
C ILE A 151 6.12 8.35 -7.53
N THR A 152 5.65 7.96 -6.34
CA THR A 152 6.24 6.84 -5.59
C THR A 152 6.07 5.51 -6.32
N LEU A 153 4.94 5.28 -7.01
CA LEU A 153 4.71 4.13 -7.86
C LEU A 153 5.67 4.12 -9.07
N THR A 154 5.94 5.27 -9.67
CA THR A 154 6.92 5.39 -10.76
C THR A 154 8.30 4.97 -10.29
N VAL A 155 8.76 5.47 -9.14
CA VAL A 155 10.06 5.08 -8.57
C VAL A 155 10.08 3.60 -8.21
N MET A 156 8.98 3.07 -7.66
CA MET A 156 8.81 1.65 -7.37
C MET A 156 9.01 0.80 -8.64
N ILE A 157 8.36 1.13 -9.74
CA ILE A 157 8.49 0.39 -11.01
C ILE A 157 9.93 0.44 -11.53
N ILE A 158 10.55 1.61 -11.56
CA ILE A 158 11.94 1.79 -12.03
C ILE A 158 12.91 0.97 -11.18
N THR A 159 12.83 1.07 -9.85
CA THR A 159 13.74 0.35 -8.95
C THR A 159 13.49 -1.16 -8.95
N GLY A 160 12.23 -1.56 -9.17
CA GLY A 160 11.84 -2.95 -9.36
C GLY A 160 12.43 -3.54 -10.65
N SER A 161 12.43 -2.79 -11.75
CA SER A 161 13.04 -3.25 -13.00
C SER A 161 14.57 -3.42 -12.88
N ILE A 162 15.26 -2.54 -12.15
CA ILE A 162 16.69 -2.70 -11.87
C ILE A 162 16.95 -3.95 -11.03
N TRP A 163 16.11 -4.19 -9.99
CA TRP A 163 16.19 -5.41 -9.22
C TRP A 163 15.94 -6.67 -10.06
N ALA A 164 14.95 -6.63 -10.96
CA ALA A 164 14.63 -7.72 -11.89
C ALA A 164 15.82 -8.07 -12.79
N ASN A 165 16.50 -7.06 -13.35
CA ASN A 165 17.69 -7.27 -14.13
C ASN A 165 18.83 -7.94 -13.33
N ASN A 166 19.04 -7.53 -12.08
CA ASN A 166 20.06 -8.12 -11.20
C ASN A 166 19.71 -9.56 -10.81
N SER A 167 18.43 -9.90 -10.71
CA SER A 167 17.97 -11.20 -10.23
C SER A 167 17.72 -12.21 -11.36
N TRP A 168 17.27 -11.76 -12.51
CA TRP A 168 16.81 -12.60 -13.62
C TRP A 168 17.43 -12.23 -14.98
N GLY A 169 18.25 -11.18 -15.05
CA GLY A 169 19.01 -10.80 -16.26
C GLY A 169 18.22 -9.97 -17.27
N HIS A 170 17.04 -9.47 -16.93
CA HIS A 170 16.22 -8.59 -17.79
C HIS A 170 15.47 -7.56 -16.96
N TYR A 171 15.33 -6.33 -17.52
CA TYR A 171 14.63 -5.22 -16.85
C TYR A 171 13.11 -5.37 -16.87
N TRP A 172 12.56 -6.06 -17.86
CA TRP A 172 11.13 -6.21 -18.09
C TRP A 172 10.85 -7.49 -18.88
N SER A 173 9.93 -8.32 -18.40
CA SER A 173 9.59 -9.61 -19.01
C SER A 173 8.11 -9.77 -19.34
N TRP A 174 7.30 -8.72 -19.12
CA TRP A 174 5.84 -8.81 -19.18
C TRP A 174 5.25 -9.82 -18.18
N ASP A 175 5.97 -10.06 -17.10
CA ASP A 175 5.44 -10.83 -15.98
C ASP A 175 4.11 -10.22 -15.51
N PRO A 176 3.13 -11.03 -15.09
CA PRO A 176 1.84 -10.52 -14.61
C PRO A 176 1.95 -9.42 -13.56
N THR A 177 2.88 -9.54 -12.61
CA THR A 177 3.07 -8.51 -11.57
C THR A 177 3.60 -7.19 -12.15
N GLU A 178 4.54 -7.26 -13.10
CA GLU A 178 5.05 -6.09 -13.84
C GLU A 178 3.91 -5.44 -14.64
N THR A 179 3.18 -6.24 -15.41
CA THR A 179 2.08 -5.76 -16.26
C THR A 179 0.99 -5.08 -15.44
N TRP A 180 0.57 -5.67 -14.32
CA TRP A 180 -0.46 -5.08 -13.47
C TRP A 180 0.04 -3.83 -12.74
N SER A 181 1.32 -3.75 -12.40
CA SER A 181 1.90 -2.52 -11.85
C SER A 181 1.85 -1.35 -12.85
N LEU A 182 2.12 -1.64 -14.13
CA LEU A 182 1.97 -0.66 -15.22
C LEU A 182 0.51 -0.23 -15.42
N VAL A 183 -0.43 -1.16 -15.36
CA VAL A 183 -1.87 -0.84 -15.47
C VAL A 183 -2.31 0.06 -14.32
N VAL A 184 -1.92 -0.23 -13.09
CA VAL A 184 -2.21 0.64 -11.93
C VAL A 184 -1.58 2.02 -12.11
N TRP A 185 -0.37 2.09 -12.63
CA TRP A 185 0.31 3.36 -12.95
C TRP A 185 -0.49 4.18 -13.98
N LEU A 186 -0.98 3.55 -15.04
CA LEU A 186 -1.84 4.20 -16.04
C LEU A 186 -3.16 4.67 -15.44
N VAL A 187 -3.77 3.91 -14.54
CA VAL A 187 -5.01 4.29 -13.83
C VAL A 187 -4.77 5.56 -13.00
N TYR A 188 -3.67 5.63 -12.25
CA TYR A 188 -3.35 6.85 -11.47
C TYR A 188 -2.99 8.02 -12.37
N GLY A 189 -2.26 7.77 -13.46
CA GLY A 189 -1.95 8.80 -14.47
C GLY A 189 -3.20 9.36 -15.15
N LEU A 190 -4.18 8.49 -15.48
CA LEU A 190 -5.45 8.90 -16.04
C LEU A 190 -6.26 9.79 -15.08
N TYR A 191 -6.25 9.49 -13.78
CA TYR A 191 -6.84 10.35 -12.77
C TYR A 191 -6.23 11.75 -12.79
N LEU A 192 -4.90 11.84 -12.75
CA LEU A 192 -4.20 13.13 -12.75
C LEU A 192 -4.48 13.90 -14.05
N HIS A 193 -4.46 13.22 -15.19
CA HIS A 193 -4.78 13.80 -16.49
C HIS A 193 -6.25 14.29 -16.52
N GLY A 194 -7.17 13.50 -16.02
CA GLY A 194 -8.60 13.87 -15.93
C GLY A 194 -8.84 15.13 -15.07
N ARG A 195 -8.10 15.24 -13.97
CA ARG A 195 -8.17 16.42 -13.08
C ARG A 195 -7.59 17.68 -13.72
N ILE A 196 -6.43 17.58 -14.36
CA ILE A 196 -5.72 18.73 -14.91
C ILE A 196 -6.34 19.18 -16.22
N THR A 197 -6.57 18.25 -17.15
CA THR A 197 -6.98 18.55 -18.54
C THR A 197 -8.49 18.64 -18.68
N PHE A 198 -9.22 17.63 -18.18
CA PHE A 198 -10.68 17.58 -18.32
C PHE A 198 -11.44 18.25 -17.16
N LYS A 199 -10.72 18.72 -16.13
CA LYS A 199 -11.30 19.39 -14.96
C LYS A 199 -12.46 18.61 -14.35
N TRP A 200 -12.26 17.30 -14.15
CA TRP A 200 -13.27 16.41 -13.58
C TRP A 200 -13.89 16.99 -12.31
N SER A 201 -15.19 16.80 -12.16
CA SER A 201 -15.91 17.22 -10.95
C SER A 201 -15.39 16.46 -9.72
N LYS A 202 -15.58 17.04 -8.53
CA LYS A 202 -15.18 16.41 -7.27
C LYS A 202 -15.82 15.04 -7.09
N ALA A 203 -17.10 14.87 -7.45
CA ALA A 203 -17.80 13.60 -7.35
C ALA A 203 -17.14 12.50 -8.21
N ILE A 204 -16.82 12.80 -9.47
CA ILE A 204 -16.12 11.86 -10.36
C ILE A 204 -14.75 11.52 -9.77
N SER A 205 -14.00 12.52 -9.31
CA SER A 205 -12.67 12.37 -8.73
C SER A 205 -12.68 11.47 -7.49
N THR A 206 -13.62 11.70 -6.60
CA THR A 206 -13.79 10.94 -5.35
C THR A 206 -14.05 9.45 -5.62
N TRP A 207 -15.01 9.15 -6.50
CA TRP A 207 -15.30 7.76 -6.87
C TRP A 207 -14.15 7.12 -7.62
N TYR A 208 -13.46 7.87 -8.47
CA TYR A 208 -12.30 7.35 -9.20
C TYR A 208 -11.17 6.96 -8.24
N ILE A 209 -10.87 7.75 -7.22
CA ILE A 209 -9.85 7.42 -6.20
C ILE A 209 -10.22 6.12 -5.49
N ILE A 210 -11.46 5.98 -5.04
CA ILE A 210 -11.91 4.79 -4.32
C ILE A 210 -11.80 3.54 -5.21
N LEU A 211 -12.31 3.63 -6.44
CA LEU A 211 -12.29 2.50 -7.39
C LEU A 211 -10.87 2.14 -7.82
N SER A 212 -10.00 3.12 -8.05
CA SER A 212 -8.60 2.86 -8.41
C SER A 212 -7.80 2.23 -7.29
N PHE A 213 -8.12 2.53 -6.03
CA PHE A 213 -7.51 1.86 -4.88
C PHE A 213 -7.99 0.41 -4.75
N LEU A 214 -9.28 0.14 -4.88
CA LEU A 214 -9.81 -1.22 -4.91
C LEU A 214 -9.21 -2.03 -6.05
N PHE A 215 -9.08 -1.43 -7.22
CA PHE A 215 -8.40 -2.03 -8.37
C PHE A 215 -6.93 -2.36 -8.04
N SER A 216 -6.22 -1.47 -7.36
CA SER A 216 -4.83 -1.72 -6.94
C SER A 216 -4.71 -2.88 -5.95
N ILE A 217 -5.68 -3.02 -5.02
CA ILE A 217 -5.73 -4.18 -4.11
C ILE A 217 -5.89 -5.48 -4.90
N VAL A 218 -6.80 -5.50 -5.89
CA VAL A 218 -6.98 -6.66 -6.76
C VAL A 218 -5.71 -6.97 -7.54
N ALA A 219 -5.08 -5.95 -8.14
CA ALA A 219 -3.89 -6.10 -8.96
C ALA A 219 -2.68 -6.64 -8.18
N PHE A 220 -2.45 -6.15 -6.97
CA PHE A 220 -1.24 -6.50 -6.21
C PHE A 220 -1.42 -7.65 -5.22
N PHE A 221 -2.64 -7.90 -4.74
CA PHE A 221 -2.85 -8.89 -3.69
C PHE A 221 -3.73 -10.06 -4.12
N ILE A 222 -4.60 -9.92 -5.12
CA ILE A 222 -5.50 -10.99 -5.55
C ILE A 222 -4.96 -11.72 -6.79
N ILE A 223 -4.57 -10.98 -7.82
CA ILE A 223 -4.10 -11.58 -9.08
C ILE A 223 -2.90 -12.52 -8.91
N PRO A 224 -1.88 -12.20 -8.06
CA PRO A 224 -0.73 -13.10 -7.87
C PRO A 224 -1.09 -14.49 -7.34
N TYR A 225 -2.26 -14.68 -6.72
CA TYR A 225 -2.72 -16.00 -6.29
C TYR A 225 -3.28 -16.84 -7.45
N PHE A 226 -3.80 -16.22 -8.49
CA PHE A 226 -4.44 -16.91 -9.62
C PHE A 226 -3.52 -17.06 -10.82
N VAL A 227 -2.53 -16.21 -10.96
CA VAL A 227 -1.65 -16.19 -12.13
C VAL A 227 -0.22 -16.45 -11.67
N LYS A 228 0.39 -17.52 -12.23
CA LYS A 228 1.81 -17.82 -11.95
C LYS A 228 2.69 -16.71 -12.50
N SER A 229 3.50 -16.11 -11.64
CA SER A 229 4.47 -15.07 -11.96
C SER A 229 5.83 -15.40 -11.35
N GLN A 230 6.90 -14.76 -11.83
CA GLN A 230 8.22 -14.87 -11.20
C GLN A 230 8.18 -14.35 -9.75
N HIS A 231 7.34 -13.36 -9.48
CA HIS A 231 7.12 -12.79 -8.15
C HIS A 231 6.32 -13.70 -7.22
N SER A 232 5.43 -14.55 -7.75
CA SER A 232 4.60 -15.45 -6.94
C SER A 232 5.42 -16.49 -6.17
N GLN A 233 6.63 -16.83 -6.63
CA GLN A 233 7.55 -17.72 -5.91
C GLN A 233 7.94 -17.19 -4.51
N TYR A 234 7.84 -15.88 -4.31
CA TYR A 234 8.16 -15.22 -3.05
C TYR A 234 6.92 -14.84 -2.23
N MET A 235 5.75 -14.68 -2.86
CA MET A 235 4.52 -14.22 -2.22
C MET A 235 3.58 -15.35 -1.79
N VAL A 236 3.55 -16.44 -2.56
CA VAL A 236 2.62 -17.56 -2.36
C VAL A 236 3.41 -18.75 -1.79
N GLY A 237 3.30 -18.94 -0.49
CA GLY A 237 3.90 -20.05 0.21
C GLY A 237 3.37 -20.17 1.62
#